data_b2fb965409008a5b24eb4f77b8c4f9f3
#
_entry.id   b2fb965409008a5b24eb4f77b8c4f9f3
#
_cell.length_a   1.000
_cell.length_b   1.000
_cell.length_c   1.000
_cell.angle_alpha   90.00
_cell.angle_beta   90.00
_cell.angle_gamma   90.00
#
_symmetry.space_group_name_H-M   'P 1'
#
loop_
_entity.id
_entity.type
_entity.pdbx_description
1 polymer ?
#
loop_
_entity_poly.entity_id
_entity_poly.type
_entity_poly.pdbx_seq_one_letter_code
_entity_poly.pdbx_strand_id
1 'polypeptide(L)'
;MKKMLCKLTNENNQTKNNTQWGENITHTTSGNGGLCSNGWIHYYDSPLLAVLLNPIHGNFKSPHLWKIKVEGKIKNDKGLKYGATSVTTIKKIPLPEITLEQKIIFGILCSMEIYKNDK
;
A
#
# COMPACT_ATOMS: atom_id res chain seq x y z
N MET A 1 13.45 13.78 -2.66
CA MET A 1 12.12 13.69 -2.05
C MET A 1 12.10 12.63 -0.94
N LYS A 2 11.63 12.99 0.23
CA LYS A 2 11.56 12.03 1.34
C LYS A 2 10.51 10.97 1.05
N LYS A 3 10.91 9.72 1.11
CA LYS A 3 9.97 8.61 1.09
C LYS A 3 9.28 8.50 2.44
N MET A 4 7.97 8.29 2.43
CA MET A 4 7.21 8.04 3.65
C MET A 4 6.56 6.67 3.53
N LEU A 5 6.97 5.74 4.36
CA LEU A 5 6.37 4.42 4.40
C LEU A 5 4.98 4.52 4.99
N CYS A 6 3.99 4.01 4.28
CA CYS A 6 2.60 4.13 4.67
C CYS A 6 1.78 2.94 4.21
N LYS A 7 0.57 2.81 4.78
CA LYS A 7 -0.34 1.72 4.50
C LYS A 7 -1.78 2.22 4.61
N LEU A 8 -2.65 1.72 3.74
CA LEU A 8 -4.08 1.97 3.83
C LEU A 8 -4.77 0.83 4.56
N THR A 9 -5.77 1.18 5.34
CA THR A 9 -6.75 0.26 5.93
C THR A 9 -8.14 0.72 5.54
N ASN A 10 -9.16 -0.09 5.84
CA ASN A 10 -10.53 0.37 5.70
C ASN A 10 -10.90 1.32 6.85
N GLU A 11 -12.15 1.76 6.89
CA GLU A 11 -12.66 2.67 7.92
C GLU A 11 -12.65 2.07 9.34
N ASN A 12 -12.57 0.74 9.45
CA ASN A 12 -12.49 0.04 10.73
C ASN A 12 -11.06 -0.35 11.09
N ASN A 13 -10.08 0.23 10.40
CA ASN A 13 -8.65 -0.03 10.58
C ASN A 13 -8.28 -1.49 10.30
N GLN A 14 -8.96 -2.10 9.34
CA GLN A 14 -8.72 -3.49 8.95
C GLN A 14 -8.22 -3.59 7.52
N THR A 15 -7.48 -4.65 7.27
CA THR A 15 -7.07 -5.07 5.93
C THR A 15 -7.56 -6.51 5.69
N LYS A 16 -7.11 -7.11 4.59
CA LYS A 16 -7.49 -8.46 4.17
C LYS A 16 -7.52 -9.45 5.33
N ASN A 17 -8.52 -10.34 5.34
CA ASN A 17 -8.72 -11.37 6.36
C ASN A 17 -9.00 -10.79 7.76
N ASN A 18 -9.64 -9.61 7.80
CA ASN A 18 -9.97 -8.94 9.05
C ASN A 18 -8.76 -8.67 9.94
N THR A 19 -7.60 -8.42 9.32
CA THR A 19 -6.39 -8.08 10.06
C THR A 19 -6.55 -6.70 10.68
N GLN A 20 -6.52 -6.63 12.00
CA GLN A 20 -6.76 -5.39 12.74
C GLN A 20 -5.48 -4.60 12.93
N TRP A 21 -5.54 -3.33 12.57
CA TRP A 21 -4.45 -2.36 12.73
C TRP A 21 -4.87 -1.25 13.69
N GLY A 22 -3.93 -0.40 14.05
CA GLY A 22 -4.15 0.72 14.95
C GLY A 22 -2.82 1.32 15.38
N GLU A 23 -2.84 2.19 16.40
CA GLU A 23 -1.61 2.79 16.91
C GLU A 23 -0.70 1.74 17.55
N ASN A 24 0.54 1.67 17.08
CA ASN A 24 1.58 0.77 17.60
C ASN A 24 1.18 -0.71 17.55
N ILE A 25 0.49 -1.12 16.49
CA ILE A 25 0.14 -2.53 16.27
C ILE A 25 1.08 -3.13 15.23
N THR A 26 1.66 -4.27 15.57
CA THR A 26 2.58 -5.00 14.69
C THR A 26 1.99 -6.34 14.28
N HIS A 27 2.12 -6.65 12.99
CA HIS A 27 1.83 -7.98 12.47
C HIS A 27 3.04 -8.52 11.73
N THR A 28 3.17 -9.84 11.72
CA THR A 28 4.26 -10.54 11.04
C THR A 28 3.72 -11.63 10.15
N THR A 29 4.46 -11.94 9.09
CA THR A 29 4.11 -12.99 8.13
C THR A 29 5.32 -13.83 7.79
N SER A 30 5.10 -14.93 7.06
CA SER A 30 6.15 -15.91 6.77
C SER A 30 7.18 -15.46 5.73
N GLY A 31 6.80 -14.59 4.80
CA GLY A 31 7.64 -14.25 3.66
C GLY A 31 7.65 -15.33 2.57
N ASN A 32 6.72 -16.25 2.63
CA ASN A 32 6.61 -17.33 1.64
C ASN A 32 5.70 -16.91 0.48
N GLY A 33 6.00 -17.44 -0.70
CA GLY A 33 5.19 -17.22 -1.89
C GLY A 33 5.43 -15.86 -2.55
N GLY A 34 4.60 -15.54 -3.52
CA GLY A 34 4.68 -14.29 -4.27
C GLY A 34 4.17 -13.10 -3.48
N LEU A 35 4.45 -11.91 -3.99
CA LEU A 35 4.08 -10.66 -3.32
C LEU A 35 2.58 -10.54 -3.07
N CYS A 36 1.73 -11.12 -3.92
CA CYS A 36 0.27 -11.06 -3.76
C CYS A 36 -0.29 -12.13 -2.82
N SER A 37 0.58 -12.96 -2.21
CA SER A 37 0.15 -14.00 -1.28
C SER A 37 0.06 -13.47 0.16
N ASN A 38 -0.47 -14.29 1.06
CA ASN A 38 -0.58 -13.96 2.48
C ASN A 38 0.77 -13.98 3.21
N GLY A 39 1.87 -14.33 2.52
CA GLY A 39 3.21 -14.31 3.10
C GLY A 39 3.80 -12.91 3.25
N TRP A 40 3.13 -11.89 2.77
CA TRP A 40 3.65 -10.52 2.75
C TRP A 40 2.59 -9.52 3.17
N ILE A 41 3.00 -8.54 3.97
CA ILE A 41 2.14 -7.40 4.34
C ILE A 41 2.46 -6.27 3.38
N HIS A 42 1.44 -5.78 2.67
CA HIS A 42 1.62 -4.78 1.62
C HIS A 42 1.67 -3.36 2.18
N TYR A 43 2.53 -2.54 1.61
CA TYR A 43 2.65 -1.13 1.97
C TYR A 43 3.18 -0.32 0.78
N TYR A 44 3.26 0.99 0.96
CA TYR A 44 3.73 1.92 -0.07
C TYR A 44 4.78 2.85 0.53
N ASP A 45 5.64 3.41 -0.34
CA ASP A 45 6.63 4.41 0.07
C ASP A 45 6.21 5.84 -0.27
N SER A 46 4.95 6.00 -0.68
CA SER A 46 4.38 7.31 -1.03
C SER A 46 2.90 7.33 -0.68
N PRO A 47 2.43 8.28 0.16
CA PRO A 47 1.00 8.43 0.42
C PRO A 47 0.17 8.66 -0.84
N LEU A 48 0.72 9.38 -1.81
CA LEU A 48 0.04 9.64 -3.08
C LEU A 48 -0.20 8.34 -3.84
N LEU A 49 0.82 7.48 -3.95
CA LEU A 49 0.69 6.18 -4.60
C LEU A 49 -0.30 5.28 -3.87
N ALA A 50 -0.29 5.28 -2.54
CA ALA A 50 -1.22 4.49 -1.75
C ALA A 50 -2.66 4.80 -2.13
N VAL A 51 -3.01 6.09 -2.22
CA VAL A 51 -4.37 6.52 -2.54
C VAL A 51 -4.69 6.29 -4.02
N LEU A 52 -3.75 6.57 -4.92
CA LEU A 52 -3.97 6.36 -6.37
C LEU A 52 -4.18 4.88 -6.71
N LEU A 53 -3.46 3.98 -6.03
CA LEU A 53 -3.55 2.54 -6.27
C LEU A 53 -4.67 1.85 -5.47
N ASN A 54 -5.33 2.57 -4.56
CA ASN A 54 -6.41 2.00 -3.75
C ASN A 54 -7.49 1.29 -4.58
N PRO A 55 -8.05 1.90 -5.66
CA PRO A 55 -9.08 1.24 -6.45
C PRO A 55 -8.63 -0.09 -7.07
N ILE A 56 -7.33 -0.22 -7.34
CA ILE A 56 -6.76 -1.42 -7.98
C ILE A 56 -6.39 -2.47 -6.95
N HIS A 57 -5.76 -2.06 -5.84
CA HIS A 57 -5.19 -3.00 -4.88
C HIS A 57 -6.11 -3.35 -3.72
N GLY A 58 -6.72 -2.37 -3.08
CA GLY A 58 -7.53 -2.59 -1.89
C GLY A 58 -8.99 -2.21 -2.06
N ASN A 59 -9.23 -1.18 -2.84
CA ASN A 59 -10.57 -0.63 -3.10
C ASN A 59 -11.35 -0.31 -1.82
N PHE A 60 -10.69 0.30 -0.85
CA PHE A 60 -11.34 0.76 0.37
C PHE A 60 -12.15 2.02 0.09
N LYS A 61 -13.40 2.07 0.56
CA LYS A 61 -14.30 3.20 0.30
C LYS A 61 -13.96 4.45 1.10
N SER A 62 -13.66 4.27 2.38
CA SER A 62 -13.29 5.37 3.27
C SER A 62 -12.00 5.00 3.99
N PRO A 63 -10.88 4.98 3.25
CA PRO A 63 -9.64 4.45 3.81
C PRO A 63 -9.03 5.35 4.86
N HIS A 64 -8.33 4.74 5.81
CA HIS A 64 -7.42 5.43 6.72
C HIS A 64 -6.00 5.19 6.25
N LEU A 65 -5.19 6.25 6.29
CA LEU A 65 -3.78 6.18 5.92
C LEU A 65 -2.93 6.18 7.19
N TRP A 66 -1.98 5.27 7.26
CA TRP A 66 -1.14 5.06 8.43
C TRP A 66 0.33 5.26 8.11
N LYS A 67 1.03 6.00 8.96
CA LYS A 67 2.48 5.98 9.00
C LYS A 67 2.91 4.65 9.59
N ILE A 68 3.89 4.00 8.97
CA ILE A 68 4.32 2.66 9.38
C ILE A 68 5.82 2.56 9.56
N LYS A 69 6.23 1.50 10.25
CA LYS A 69 7.60 1.04 10.36
C LYS A 69 7.64 -0.39 9.80
N VAL A 70 8.63 -0.69 8.99
CA VAL A 70 8.79 -2.04 8.42
C VAL A 70 10.08 -2.67 8.86
N GLU A 71 10.05 -3.99 9.04
CA GLU A 71 11.22 -4.79 9.43
C GLU A 71 11.15 -6.15 8.73
N GLY A 72 12.25 -6.89 8.79
CA GLY A 72 12.33 -8.22 8.19
C GLY A 72 12.63 -8.17 6.71
N LYS A 73 12.12 -9.16 5.98
CA LYS A 73 12.33 -9.27 4.54
C LYS A 73 11.44 -8.30 3.81
N ILE A 74 11.94 -7.73 2.72
CA ILE A 74 11.20 -6.76 1.90
C ILE A 74 11.23 -7.21 0.45
N LYS A 75 10.08 -7.11 -0.20
CA LYS A 75 9.90 -7.33 -1.63
C LYS A 75 9.26 -6.11 -2.26
N ASN A 76 9.53 -5.82 -3.53
CA ASN A 76 8.84 -4.74 -4.20
C ASN A 76 8.41 -5.15 -5.62
N ASP A 77 7.37 -4.47 -6.11
CA ASP A 77 6.87 -4.63 -7.47
C ASP A 77 7.07 -3.30 -8.20
N LYS A 78 8.27 -3.13 -8.78
CA LYS A 78 8.65 -1.96 -9.58
C LYS A 78 8.45 -0.62 -8.86
N GLY A 79 8.54 -0.61 -7.53
CA GLY A 79 8.36 0.60 -6.74
C GLY A 79 6.92 1.04 -6.57
N LEU A 80 5.95 0.33 -7.15
CA LEU A 80 4.53 0.67 -7.03
C LEU A 80 3.91 0.09 -5.77
N LYS A 81 4.39 -1.07 -5.35
CA LYS A 81 3.86 -1.79 -4.20
C LYS A 81 4.99 -2.55 -3.53
N TYR A 82 5.00 -2.54 -2.22
CA TYR A 82 6.00 -3.25 -1.43
C TYR A 82 5.33 -4.27 -0.53
N GLY A 83 6.09 -5.28 -0.14
CA GLY A 83 5.69 -6.23 0.88
C GLY A 83 6.80 -6.39 1.90
N ALA A 84 6.42 -6.58 3.16
CA ALA A 84 7.36 -6.86 4.24
C ALA A 84 6.82 -7.97 5.11
N THR A 85 7.73 -8.62 5.86
CA THR A 85 7.34 -9.68 6.77
C THR A 85 6.97 -9.16 8.16
N SER A 86 7.28 -7.90 8.46
CA SER A 86 6.88 -7.27 9.71
C SER A 86 6.54 -5.81 9.47
N VAL A 87 5.33 -5.40 9.85
CA VAL A 87 4.84 -4.03 9.70
C VAL A 87 4.17 -3.59 10.98
N THR A 88 4.52 -2.39 11.43
CA THR A 88 3.91 -1.74 12.59
C THR A 88 3.22 -0.46 12.12
N THR A 89 1.91 -0.35 12.35
CA THR A 89 1.22 0.92 12.16
C THR A 89 1.51 1.80 13.37
N ILE A 90 1.95 3.04 13.13
CA ILE A 90 2.38 3.95 14.19
C ILE A 90 1.27 4.92 14.53
N LYS A 91 0.81 5.69 13.54
CA LYS A 91 -0.25 6.68 13.72
C LYS A 91 -0.98 6.94 12.40
N LYS A 92 -2.23 7.34 12.53
CA LYS A 92 -3.03 7.78 11.38
C LYS A 92 -2.53 9.13 10.89
N ILE A 93 -2.45 9.29 9.56
CA ILE A 93 -2.05 10.55 8.93
C ILE A 93 -3.12 10.98 7.93
N PRO A 94 -3.20 12.29 7.59
CA PRO A 94 -4.18 12.76 6.62
C PRO A 94 -3.98 12.12 5.24
N LEU A 95 -5.10 11.87 4.55
CA LEU A 95 -5.06 11.44 3.16
C LEU A 95 -4.62 12.61 2.28
N PRO A 96 -3.71 12.39 1.31
CA PRO A 96 -3.38 13.44 0.35
C PRO A 96 -4.56 13.72 -0.57
N GLU A 97 -4.73 14.98 -0.95
CA GLU A 97 -5.70 15.34 -1.97
C GLU A 97 -5.16 14.97 -3.34
N ILE A 98 -6.01 14.36 -4.16
CA ILE A 98 -5.64 13.95 -5.50
C ILE A 98 -6.55 14.66 -6.50
N THR A 99 -5.95 15.44 -7.39
CA THR A 99 -6.70 16.16 -8.43
C THR A 99 -7.16 15.19 -9.51
N LEU A 100 -8.19 15.57 -10.24
CA LEU A 100 -8.65 14.80 -11.40
C LEU A 100 -7.52 14.63 -12.43
N GLU A 101 -6.74 15.68 -12.64
CA GLU A 101 -5.60 15.65 -13.55
C GLU A 101 -4.57 14.58 -13.13
N GLN A 102 -4.24 14.50 -11.84
CA GLN A 102 -3.32 13.49 -11.33
C GLN A 102 -3.85 12.07 -11.55
N LYS A 103 -5.16 11.86 -11.35
CA LYS A 103 -5.79 10.56 -11.59
C LYS A 103 -5.72 10.16 -13.06
N ILE A 104 -5.96 11.10 -13.96
CA ILE A 104 -5.90 10.85 -15.40
C ILE A 104 -4.48 10.49 -15.82
N ILE A 105 -3.49 11.27 -15.40
CA ILE A 105 -2.09 11.03 -15.74
C ILE A 105 -1.66 9.67 -15.23
N PHE A 106 -2.00 9.34 -13.99
CA PHE A 106 -1.65 8.05 -13.41
C PHE A 106 -2.29 6.89 -14.16
N GLY A 107 -3.56 7.03 -14.57
CA GLY A 107 -4.25 6.03 -15.37
C GLY A 107 -3.57 5.77 -16.71
N ILE A 108 -3.12 6.85 -17.38
CA ILE A 108 -2.39 6.74 -18.65
C ILE A 108 -1.06 5.99 -18.44
N LEU A 109 -0.30 6.35 -17.41
CA LEU A 109 0.97 5.71 -17.11
C LEU A 109 0.80 4.23 -16.80
N CYS A 110 -0.23 3.85 -16.07
CA CYS A 110 -0.53 2.45 -15.79
C CYS A 110 -0.88 1.68 -17.06
N SER A 111 -1.66 2.29 -17.95
CA SER A 111 -2.02 1.67 -19.24
C SER A 111 -0.78 1.44 -20.11
N MET A 112 0.12 2.39 -20.15
CA MET A 112 1.37 2.26 -20.91
C MET A 112 2.26 1.14 -20.37
N GLU A 113 2.33 0.99 -19.05
CA GLU A 113 3.13 -0.05 -18.41
C GLU A 113 2.57 -1.45 -18.72
N ILE A 114 1.25 -1.60 -18.67
CA ILE A 114 0.59 -2.86 -19.02
C ILE A 114 0.86 -3.21 -20.49
N TYR A 115 0.76 -2.23 -21.38
CA TYR A 115 1.03 -2.42 -22.80
C TYR A 115 2.46 -2.90 -23.05
N LYS A 116 3.43 -2.34 -22.35
CA LYS A 116 4.83 -2.77 -22.45
C LYS A 116 5.02 -4.23 -22.03
N ASN A 117 4.34 -4.65 -20.99
CA ASN A 117 4.51 -5.98 -20.42
C ASN A 117 3.82 -7.09 -21.22
N ASP A 118 2.89 -6.74 -22.09
CA ASP A 118 2.14 -7.68 -22.93
C ASP A 118 2.89 -8.08 -24.21
N LYS A 119 4.08 -7.58 -24.42
CA LYS A 119 4.86 -7.89 -25.63
C LYS A 119 5.78 -9.07 -25.48
#